data_31b3325552711adc67ed7ed47903966d
#
_entry.id   31b3325552711adc67ed7ed47903966d
#
_cell.length_a   1.000
_cell.length_b   1.000
_cell.length_c   1.000
_cell.angle_alpha   90.00
_cell.angle_beta   90.00
_cell.angle_gamma   90.00
#
_symmetry.space_group_name_H-M   'P 1'
#
loop_
_entity.id
_entity.type
_entity.pdbx_description
1 polymer ?
#
loop_
_entity_poly.entity_id
_entity_poly.type
_entity_poly.pdbx_seq_one_letter_code
_entity_poly.pdbx_strand_id
1 'polypeptide(L)'
;MIAVITGASGGIGRETAKILVSKGWKVICLQRHDCDVEGTQSIKCDITNQQDIDRAFSMIDKIDLLINNAGFGVSGCVEFTDMREIRSQFELNFFAHIAVTKAALAKLRESKGRVIFISSAASVFSIPFQSFYSATKSAAESVSLALSNELKQFGVSVCSIRLGDVKTGFTAARKKDFAGDDVYGGAIARSVSVMENDEINGMKPEYVAQKIVEITQKKHLPVLATAGGTYKLFCLLQKLLPASLVNKIVGKMYMPEK
;
A
#
# COMPACT_ATOMS: atom_id res chain seq x y z
N MET A 1 -18.36 1.91 15.14
CA MET A 1 -16.90 1.94 14.96
C MET A 1 -16.57 2.95 13.87
N ILE A 2 -15.40 3.60 13.97
CA ILE A 2 -14.94 4.63 13.02
C ILE A 2 -13.67 4.15 12.33
N ALA A 3 -13.70 4.10 10.99
CA ALA A 3 -12.55 3.79 10.16
C ALA A 3 -12.06 5.04 9.41
N VAL A 4 -10.76 5.26 9.40
CA VAL A 4 -10.10 6.29 8.60
C VAL A 4 -9.31 5.59 7.50
N ILE A 5 -9.51 6.00 6.25
CA ILE A 5 -8.85 5.39 5.07
C ILE A 5 -8.19 6.50 4.25
N THR A 6 -6.91 6.32 3.92
CA THR A 6 -6.23 7.18 2.97
C THR A 6 -6.37 6.64 1.55
N GLY A 7 -6.63 7.51 0.56
CA GLY A 7 -6.72 7.12 -0.85
C GLY A 7 -7.94 6.24 -1.18
N ALA A 8 -9.11 6.59 -0.64
CA ALA A 8 -10.37 5.88 -0.91
C ALA A 8 -11.12 6.39 -2.16
N SER A 9 -10.54 7.29 -2.96
CA SER A 9 -11.15 7.80 -4.20
C SER A 9 -11.18 6.77 -5.35
N GLY A 10 -10.47 5.66 -5.22
CA GLY A 10 -10.44 4.64 -6.27
C GLY A 10 -9.88 3.30 -5.80
N GLY A 11 -9.93 2.34 -6.69
CA GLY A 11 -9.32 1.02 -6.51
C GLY A 11 -9.69 0.32 -5.20
N ILE A 12 -8.70 -0.23 -4.55
CA ILE A 12 -8.85 -1.04 -3.33
C ILE A 12 -9.42 -0.22 -2.17
N GLY A 13 -8.95 1.03 -2.00
CA GLY A 13 -9.41 1.90 -0.93
C GLY A 13 -10.92 2.18 -1.03
N ARG A 14 -11.40 2.46 -2.25
CA ARG A 14 -12.82 2.69 -2.54
C ARG A 14 -13.68 1.47 -2.21
N GLU A 15 -13.27 0.29 -2.68
CA GLU A 15 -14.02 -0.94 -2.42
C GLU A 15 -13.96 -1.34 -0.93
N THR A 16 -12.84 -1.06 -0.26
CA THR A 16 -12.72 -1.26 1.20
C THR A 16 -13.68 -0.34 1.96
N ALA A 17 -13.79 0.94 1.56
CA ALA A 17 -14.73 1.89 2.15
C ALA A 17 -16.18 1.42 1.99
N LYS A 18 -16.59 0.98 0.79
CA LYS A 18 -17.94 0.42 0.54
C LYS A 18 -18.28 -0.74 1.47
N ILE A 19 -17.36 -1.70 1.60
CA ILE A 19 -17.59 -2.87 2.46
C ILE A 19 -17.68 -2.46 3.93
N LEU A 20 -16.87 -1.52 4.39
CA LEU A 20 -16.93 -1.04 5.78
C LEU A 20 -18.26 -0.31 6.05
N VAL A 21 -18.70 0.56 5.13
CA VAL A 21 -20.01 1.22 5.23
C VAL A 21 -21.14 0.18 5.29
N SER A 22 -21.16 -0.82 4.40
CA SER A 22 -22.18 -1.88 4.40
C SER A 22 -22.21 -2.70 5.69
N LYS A 23 -21.13 -2.70 6.46
CA LYS A 23 -21.00 -3.33 7.78
C LYS A 23 -21.32 -2.37 8.94
N GLY A 24 -21.85 -1.19 8.66
CA GLY A 24 -22.27 -0.21 9.67
C GLY A 24 -21.12 0.61 10.30
N TRP A 25 -19.95 0.67 9.65
CA TRP A 25 -18.87 1.55 10.08
C TRP A 25 -19.12 3.00 9.60
N LYS A 26 -18.83 3.97 10.45
CA LYS A 26 -18.61 5.34 9.99
C LYS A 26 -17.23 5.37 9.33
N VAL A 27 -17.18 5.67 8.02
CA VAL A 27 -15.93 5.69 7.25
C VAL A 27 -15.56 7.13 6.91
N ILE A 28 -14.35 7.53 7.26
CA ILE A 28 -13.76 8.83 6.97
C ILE A 28 -12.66 8.63 5.93
N CYS A 29 -12.81 9.27 4.78
CA CYS A 29 -11.85 9.20 3.68
C CYS A 29 -10.94 10.43 3.71
N LEU A 30 -9.62 10.22 3.91
CA LEU A 30 -8.61 11.27 3.82
C LEU A 30 -8.00 11.27 2.41
N GLN A 31 -8.27 12.30 1.62
CA GLN A 31 -7.81 12.39 0.23
C GLN A 31 -7.95 13.80 -0.33
N ARG A 32 -7.28 14.07 -1.46
CA ARG A 32 -7.26 15.40 -2.11
C ARG A 32 -8.57 15.76 -2.80
N HIS A 33 -9.35 14.76 -3.22
CA HIS A 33 -10.62 14.91 -3.93
C HIS A 33 -11.74 14.27 -3.13
N ASP A 34 -12.99 14.60 -3.42
CA ASP A 34 -14.12 14.01 -2.71
C ASP A 34 -14.22 12.50 -2.97
N CYS A 35 -14.66 11.75 -1.96
CA CYS A 35 -14.98 10.34 -2.07
C CYS A 35 -16.43 10.21 -2.58
N ASP A 36 -16.60 9.45 -3.65
CA ASP A 36 -17.91 9.18 -4.25
C ASP A 36 -18.61 7.95 -3.66
N VAL A 37 -18.09 7.40 -2.57
CA VAL A 37 -18.73 6.27 -1.87
C VAL A 37 -19.81 6.80 -0.92
N GLU A 38 -21.04 6.43 -1.23
CA GLU A 38 -22.20 6.77 -0.40
C GLU A 38 -22.02 6.29 1.04
N GLY A 39 -22.42 7.10 2.01
CA GLY A 39 -22.29 6.78 3.45
C GLY A 39 -20.89 7.05 4.02
N THR A 40 -19.96 7.60 3.25
CA THR A 40 -18.66 8.03 3.77
C THR A 40 -18.64 9.54 4.04
N GLN A 41 -17.73 9.95 4.93
CA GLN A 41 -17.36 11.34 5.15
C GLN A 41 -16.03 11.62 4.47
N SER A 42 -15.99 12.56 3.52
CA SER A 42 -14.72 13.04 2.94
C SER A 42 -14.14 14.18 3.77
N ILE A 43 -12.84 14.09 4.05
CA ILE A 43 -12.04 15.21 4.55
C ILE A 43 -10.92 15.47 3.55
N LYS A 44 -10.94 16.65 2.92
CA LYS A 44 -9.86 17.05 2.00
C LYS A 44 -8.56 17.17 2.76
N CYS A 45 -7.58 16.35 2.37
CA CYS A 45 -6.29 16.26 3.02
C CYS A 45 -5.25 15.78 2.00
N ASP A 46 -4.23 16.57 1.76
CA ASP A 46 -3.00 16.09 1.17
C ASP A 46 -2.15 15.48 2.30
N ILE A 47 -2.08 14.17 2.34
CA ILE A 47 -1.35 13.46 3.42
C ILE A 47 0.17 13.64 3.35
N THR A 48 0.69 14.32 2.33
CA THR A 48 2.09 14.76 2.26
C THR A 48 2.30 16.14 2.90
N ASN A 49 1.22 16.81 3.31
CA ASN A 49 1.25 18.11 3.97
C ASN A 49 0.87 17.97 5.45
N GLN A 50 1.79 18.30 6.36
CA GLN A 50 1.57 18.16 7.80
C GLN A 50 0.40 19.03 8.30
N GLN A 51 0.24 20.26 7.79
CA GLN A 51 -0.85 21.16 8.20
C GLN A 51 -2.22 20.60 7.81
N ASP A 52 -2.31 19.95 6.64
CA ASP A 52 -3.54 19.28 6.20
C ASP A 52 -3.87 18.08 7.11
N ILE A 53 -2.84 17.31 7.49
CA ILE A 53 -3.00 16.19 8.44
C ILE A 53 -3.52 16.71 9.78
N ASP A 54 -2.87 17.73 10.36
CA ASP A 54 -3.25 18.28 11.65
C ASP A 54 -4.68 18.81 11.65
N ARG A 55 -5.06 19.55 10.60
CA ARG A 55 -6.44 20.02 10.38
C ARG A 55 -7.42 18.84 10.27
N ALA A 56 -7.11 17.84 9.46
CA ALA A 56 -8.00 16.68 9.27
C ALA A 56 -8.22 15.91 10.58
N PHE A 57 -7.16 15.66 11.33
CA PHE A 57 -7.24 14.92 12.60
C PHE A 57 -7.86 15.72 13.76
N SER A 58 -7.89 17.07 13.69
CA SER A 58 -8.65 17.89 14.65
C SER A 58 -10.17 17.73 14.51
N MET A 59 -10.66 17.31 13.34
CA MET A 59 -12.09 17.07 13.05
C MET A 59 -12.54 15.63 13.33
N ILE A 60 -11.66 14.77 13.80
CA ILE A 60 -11.95 13.35 14.04
C ILE A 60 -11.85 13.07 15.53
N ASP A 61 -12.95 12.76 16.19
CA ASP A 61 -12.96 12.54 17.65
C ASP A 61 -12.39 11.18 18.03
N LYS A 62 -12.71 10.13 17.28
CA LYS A 62 -12.35 8.74 17.59
C LYS A 62 -11.91 7.98 16.35
N ILE A 63 -10.96 7.05 16.51
CA ILE A 63 -10.51 6.15 15.45
C ILE A 63 -10.41 4.73 16.00
N ASP A 64 -11.19 3.81 15.46
CA ASP A 64 -11.12 2.38 15.78
C ASP A 64 -10.25 1.62 14.77
N LEU A 65 -10.13 2.13 13.53
CA LEU A 65 -9.34 1.53 12.46
C LEU A 65 -8.72 2.62 11.59
N LEU A 66 -7.40 2.56 11.39
CA LEU A 66 -6.69 3.35 10.40
C LEU A 66 -6.20 2.42 9.28
N ILE A 67 -6.49 2.78 8.01
CA ILE A 67 -5.98 2.08 6.84
C ILE A 67 -5.11 3.04 6.01
N ASN A 68 -3.81 2.85 6.08
CA ASN A 68 -2.81 3.51 5.23
C ASN A 68 -2.79 2.82 3.86
N ASN A 69 -3.58 3.33 2.90
CA ASN A 69 -3.75 2.71 1.60
C ASN A 69 -3.24 3.57 0.44
N ALA A 70 -3.20 4.89 0.57
CA ALA A 70 -2.76 5.78 -0.49
C ALA A 70 -1.37 5.39 -1.03
N GLY A 71 -1.15 5.58 -2.33
CA GLY A 71 0.14 5.29 -2.94
C GLY A 71 0.10 5.32 -4.45
N PHE A 72 1.26 5.43 -5.05
CA PHE A 72 1.47 5.33 -6.50
C PHE A 72 2.78 4.63 -6.81
N GLY A 73 2.96 4.25 -8.09
CA GLY A 73 4.17 3.64 -8.60
C GLY A 73 4.97 4.58 -9.49
N VAL A 74 6.29 4.47 -9.41
CA VAL A 74 7.22 4.98 -10.41
C VAL A 74 7.97 3.78 -10.96
N SER A 75 8.02 3.61 -12.28
CA SER A 75 8.86 2.63 -12.95
C SER A 75 9.93 3.32 -13.78
N GLY A 76 11.14 2.80 -13.71
CA GLY A 76 12.31 3.30 -14.41
C GLY A 76 13.57 2.63 -13.87
N CYS A 77 14.68 2.77 -14.57
CA CYS A 77 15.96 2.23 -14.08
C CYS A 77 16.53 3.12 -12.97
N VAL A 78 17.34 2.54 -12.11
CA VAL A 78 17.94 3.26 -10.97
C VAL A 78 18.83 4.40 -11.45
N GLU A 79 19.55 4.20 -12.55
CA GLU A 79 20.56 5.12 -13.04
C GLU A 79 19.98 6.44 -13.58
N PHE A 80 18.85 6.38 -14.30
CA PHE A 80 18.29 7.53 -15.01
C PHE A 80 17.03 8.12 -14.38
N THR A 81 16.41 7.42 -13.43
CA THR A 81 15.20 7.96 -12.77
C THR A 81 15.51 9.22 -11.96
N ASP A 82 14.77 10.30 -12.23
CA ASP A 82 14.95 11.59 -11.55
C ASP A 82 14.75 11.43 -10.02
N MET A 83 15.70 11.97 -9.26
CA MET A 83 15.63 11.96 -7.79
C MET A 83 14.37 12.62 -7.22
N ARG A 84 13.73 13.57 -7.94
CA ARG A 84 12.46 14.17 -7.53
C ARG A 84 11.33 13.15 -7.55
N GLU A 85 11.29 12.28 -8.57
CA GLU A 85 10.29 11.21 -8.67
C GLU A 85 10.48 10.17 -7.56
N ILE A 86 11.74 9.80 -7.30
CA ILE A 86 12.07 8.89 -6.20
C ILE A 86 11.61 9.47 -4.85
N ARG A 87 11.96 10.72 -4.57
CA ARG A 87 11.56 11.41 -3.32
C ARG A 87 10.05 11.52 -3.22
N SER A 88 9.36 11.88 -4.29
CA SER A 88 7.90 12.02 -4.29
C SER A 88 7.20 10.69 -4.02
N GLN A 89 7.76 9.57 -4.50
CA GLN A 89 7.24 8.24 -4.20
C GLN A 89 7.46 7.84 -2.74
N PHE A 90 8.63 8.13 -2.17
CA PHE A 90 8.89 7.91 -0.75
C PHE A 90 8.01 8.80 0.12
N GLU A 91 7.82 10.06 -0.28
CA GLU A 91 6.98 11.01 0.44
C GLU A 91 5.55 10.47 0.61
N LEU A 92 4.91 10.04 -0.48
CA LEU A 92 3.54 9.54 -0.39
C LEU A 92 3.47 8.12 0.20
N ASN A 93 4.28 7.19 -0.32
CA ASN A 93 4.12 5.77 0.02
C ASN A 93 4.67 5.40 1.39
N PHE A 94 5.52 6.24 1.98
CA PHE A 94 6.19 5.97 3.25
C PHE A 94 6.00 7.10 4.27
N PHE A 95 6.57 8.29 4.05
CA PHE A 95 6.57 9.36 5.05
C PHE A 95 5.16 9.84 5.40
N ALA A 96 4.29 10.02 4.40
CA ALA A 96 2.91 10.41 4.62
C ALA A 96 2.14 9.38 5.49
N HIS A 97 2.35 8.08 5.26
CA HIS A 97 1.74 7.03 6.09
C HIS A 97 2.23 7.08 7.55
N ILE A 98 3.51 7.40 7.77
CA ILE A 98 4.05 7.59 9.11
C ILE A 98 3.42 8.81 9.77
N ALA A 99 3.34 9.95 9.07
CA ALA A 99 2.74 11.18 9.57
C ALA A 99 1.25 10.99 9.94
N VAL A 100 0.47 10.38 9.07
CA VAL A 100 -0.95 10.02 9.31
C VAL A 100 -1.08 9.09 10.52
N THR A 101 -0.22 8.07 10.61
CA THR A 101 -0.24 7.14 11.74
C THR A 101 0.07 7.87 13.04
N LYS A 102 1.12 8.71 13.09
CA LYS A 102 1.46 9.52 14.26
C LYS A 102 0.29 10.39 14.73
N ALA A 103 -0.40 11.06 13.80
CA ALA A 103 -1.57 11.89 14.12
C ALA A 103 -2.75 11.07 14.69
N ALA A 104 -2.88 9.80 14.29
CA ALA A 104 -3.94 8.90 14.75
C ALA A 104 -3.68 8.26 16.12
N LEU A 105 -2.39 8.15 16.56
CA LEU A 105 -2.00 7.27 17.68
C LEU A 105 -2.71 7.57 18.99
N ALA A 106 -2.94 8.83 19.35
CA ALA A 106 -3.64 9.18 20.60
C ALA A 106 -5.05 8.55 20.63
N LYS A 107 -5.82 8.77 19.56
CA LYS A 107 -7.19 8.26 19.40
C LYS A 107 -7.24 6.74 19.28
N LEU A 108 -6.23 6.13 18.64
CA LEU A 108 -6.08 4.68 18.53
C LEU A 108 -5.74 4.03 19.89
N ARG A 109 -4.95 4.68 20.75
CA ARG A 109 -4.70 4.18 22.10
C ARG A 109 -5.96 4.20 22.97
N GLU A 110 -6.76 5.27 22.91
CA GLU A 110 -8.03 5.39 23.63
C GLU A 110 -9.05 4.30 23.21
N SER A 111 -9.13 4.02 21.93
CA SER A 111 -10.06 3.02 21.37
C SER A 111 -9.53 1.58 21.43
N LYS A 112 -8.24 1.37 21.75
CA LYS A 112 -7.52 0.10 21.54
C LYS A 112 -7.67 -0.39 20.10
N GLY A 113 -7.53 0.55 19.16
CA GLY A 113 -7.84 0.39 17.74
C GLY A 113 -6.82 -0.40 16.96
N ARG A 114 -6.90 -0.28 15.63
CA ARG A 114 -6.07 -1.05 14.69
C ARG A 114 -5.47 -0.16 13.63
N VAL A 115 -4.23 -0.45 13.24
CA VAL A 115 -3.53 0.20 12.14
C VAL A 115 -3.21 -0.83 11.06
N ILE A 116 -3.59 -0.54 9.83
CA ILE A 116 -3.30 -1.37 8.66
C ILE A 116 -2.43 -0.58 7.69
N PHE A 117 -1.32 -1.19 7.28
CA PHE A 117 -0.52 -0.70 6.17
C PHE A 117 -0.78 -1.57 4.94
N ILE A 118 -1.23 -0.97 3.85
CA ILE A 118 -1.37 -1.67 2.58
C ILE A 118 0.01 -1.72 1.91
N SER A 119 0.61 -2.90 2.00
CA SER A 119 1.89 -3.24 1.42
C SER A 119 1.69 -3.99 0.08
N SER A 120 2.74 -4.55 -0.44
CA SER A 120 2.77 -5.30 -1.70
C SER A 120 3.66 -6.53 -1.57
N ALA A 121 3.48 -7.53 -2.42
CA ALA A 121 4.45 -8.59 -2.63
C ALA A 121 5.82 -8.02 -3.04
N ALA A 122 5.83 -6.85 -3.67
CA ALA A 122 7.05 -6.10 -3.97
C ALA A 122 7.86 -5.69 -2.73
N SER A 123 7.31 -5.79 -1.50
CA SER A 123 8.09 -5.56 -0.27
C SER A 123 9.12 -6.65 0.00
N VAL A 124 8.97 -7.82 -0.61
CA VAL A 124 9.88 -8.97 -0.48
C VAL A 124 10.49 -9.41 -1.80
N PHE A 125 9.92 -8.98 -2.92
CA PHE A 125 10.42 -9.22 -4.25
C PHE A 125 10.92 -7.89 -4.84
N SER A 126 12.25 -7.78 -5.01
CA SER A 126 12.85 -6.59 -5.61
C SER A 126 12.66 -6.64 -7.13
N ILE A 127 11.62 -5.98 -7.62
CA ILE A 127 11.23 -6.02 -9.04
C ILE A 127 12.15 -5.08 -9.83
N PRO A 128 12.83 -5.56 -10.90
CA PRO A 128 13.60 -4.71 -11.79
C PRO A 128 12.76 -3.56 -12.36
N PHE A 129 13.37 -2.39 -12.50
CA PHE A 129 12.72 -1.15 -12.97
C PHE A 129 11.51 -0.68 -12.13
N GLN A 130 11.31 -1.27 -10.93
CA GLN A 130 10.36 -0.85 -9.91
C GLN A 130 11.00 -0.85 -8.50
N SER A 131 12.32 -0.71 -8.44
CA SER A 131 13.12 -0.83 -7.21
C SER A 131 12.70 0.15 -6.12
N PHE A 132 12.41 1.40 -6.47
CA PHE A 132 12.01 2.44 -5.51
C PHE A 132 10.63 2.16 -4.90
N TYR A 133 9.68 1.66 -5.69
CA TYR A 133 8.38 1.20 -5.16
C TYR A 133 8.59 0.04 -4.18
N SER A 134 9.37 -0.96 -4.56
CA SER A 134 9.72 -2.09 -3.69
C SER A 134 10.36 -1.60 -2.39
N ALA A 135 11.28 -0.65 -2.46
CA ALA A 135 11.93 -0.05 -1.29
C ALA A 135 10.93 0.66 -0.37
N THR A 136 9.98 1.46 -0.91
CA THR A 136 8.96 2.13 -0.09
C THR A 136 8.07 1.13 0.63
N LYS A 137 7.68 0.03 -0.03
CA LYS A 137 6.82 -1.01 0.56
C LYS A 137 7.56 -1.84 1.61
N SER A 138 8.85 -2.12 1.39
CA SER A 138 9.72 -2.77 2.39
C SER A 138 9.91 -1.88 3.62
N ALA A 139 10.17 -0.58 3.43
CA ALA A 139 10.33 0.37 4.53
C ALA A 139 9.04 0.48 5.37
N ALA A 140 7.88 0.64 4.74
CA ALA A 140 6.60 0.70 5.43
C ALA A 140 6.30 -0.59 6.21
N GLU A 141 6.61 -1.76 5.64
CA GLU A 141 6.44 -3.04 6.32
C GLU A 141 7.37 -3.18 7.53
N SER A 142 8.64 -2.81 7.41
CA SER A 142 9.60 -2.84 8.52
C SER A 142 9.12 -1.97 9.69
N VAL A 143 8.67 -0.74 9.42
CA VAL A 143 8.13 0.15 10.47
C VAL A 143 6.84 -0.44 11.06
N SER A 144 5.95 -1.02 10.27
CA SER A 144 4.71 -1.61 10.78
C SER A 144 4.97 -2.76 11.77
N LEU A 145 5.98 -3.58 11.50
CA LEU A 145 6.39 -4.68 12.38
C LEU A 145 6.97 -4.16 13.71
N ALA A 146 7.84 -3.14 13.66
CA ALA A 146 8.36 -2.50 14.86
C ALA A 146 7.23 -1.86 15.69
N LEU A 147 6.36 -1.09 15.03
CA LEU A 147 5.23 -0.40 15.64
C LEU A 147 4.24 -1.37 16.30
N SER A 148 4.09 -2.58 15.78
CA SER A 148 3.23 -3.61 16.39
C SER A 148 3.70 -4.00 17.80
N ASN A 149 5.02 -4.00 18.04
CA ASN A 149 5.60 -4.27 19.35
C ASN A 149 5.51 -3.04 20.28
N GLU A 150 5.81 -1.84 19.75
CA GLU A 150 5.74 -0.58 20.51
C GLU A 150 4.33 -0.31 21.06
N LEU A 151 3.30 -0.60 20.25
CA LEU A 151 1.91 -0.31 20.60
C LEU A 151 1.19 -1.43 21.37
N LYS A 152 1.81 -2.59 21.52
CA LYS A 152 1.22 -3.74 22.21
C LYS A 152 0.78 -3.40 23.65
N GLN A 153 1.58 -2.65 24.39
CA GLN A 153 1.27 -2.22 25.75
C GLN A 153 -0.01 -1.37 25.85
N PHE A 154 -0.39 -0.69 24.76
CA PHE A 154 -1.60 0.13 24.70
C PHE A 154 -2.81 -0.63 24.14
N GLY A 155 -2.67 -1.90 23.79
CA GLY A 155 -3.73 -2.71 23.19
C GLY A 155 -4.03 -2.35 21.73
N VAL A 156 -3.19 -1.53 21.08
CA VAL A 156 -3.32 -1.19 19.66
C VAL A 156 -2.65 -2.27 18.82
N SER A 157 -3.38 -2.80 17.83
CA SER A 157 -2.86 -3.82 16.92
C SER A 157 -2.43 -3.23 15.59
N VAL A 158 -1.30 -3.68 15.04
CA VAL A 158 -0.77 -3.21 13.75
C VAL A 158 -0.59 -4.40 12.82
N CYS A 159 -0.98 -4.25 11.55
CA CYS A 159 -0.80 -5.26 10.53
C CYS A 159 -0.33 -4.63 9.21
N SER A 160 0.67 -5.23 8.59
CA SER A 160 0.97 -4.98 7.18
C SER A 160 0.29 -6.04 6.32
N ILE A 161 -0.44 -5.64 5.27
CA ILE A 161 -1.12 -6.55 4.34
C ILE A 161 -0.45 -6.43 2.98
N ARG A 162 0.27 -7.48 2.59
CA ARG A 162 0.87 -7.62 1.26
C ARG A 162 -0.20 -7.95 0.25
N LEU A 163 -0.26 -7.18 -0.81
CA LEU A 163 -1.09 -7.45 -1.97
C LEU A 163 -0.23 -7.93 -3.13
N GLY A 164 -0.78 -8.80 -3.97
CA GLY A 164 -0.24 -9.07 -5.30
C GLY A 164 -0.80 -8.09 -6.30
N ASP A 165 -0.80 -8.49 -7.59
CA ASP A 165 -1.33 -7.66 -8.67
C ASP A 165 -2.85 -7.54 -8.58
N VAL A 166 -3.35 -6.31 -8.72
CA VAL A 166 -4.77 -5.98 -8.58
C VAL A 166 -5.18 -5.05 -9.71
N LYS A 167 -6.23 -5.42 -10.41
CA LYS A 167 -6.79 -4.64 -11.52
C LYS A 167 -7.45 -3.36 -11.01
N THR A 168 -6.69 -2.26 -11.00
CA THR A 168 -7.15 -0.95 -10.55
C THR A 168 -6.63 0.17 -11.44
N GLY A 169 -7.03 1.41 -11.17
CA GLY A 169 -6.43 2.59 -11.79
C GLY A 169 -4.96 2.85 -11.44
N PHE A 170 -4.36 2.05 -10.54
CA PHE A 170 -2.94 2.17 -10.17
C PHE A 170 -2.01 2.01 -11.38
N THR A 171 -2.31 1.05 -12.26
CA THR A 171 -1.54 0.80 -13.49
C THR A 171 -1.50 2.03 -14.40
N ALA A 172 -2.66 2.66 -14.63
CA ALA A 172 -2.76 3.87 -15.46
C ALA A 172 -2.12 5.09 -14.77
N ALA A 173 -2.16 5.16 -13.44
CA ALA A 173 -1.59 6.24 -12.65
C ALA A 173 -0.08 6.11 -12.41
N ARG A 174 0.53 4.96 -12.77
CA ARG A 174 1.98 4.76 -12.66
C ARG A 174 2.73 5.78 -13.51
N LYS A 175 3.70 6.45 -12.92
CA LYS A 175 4.67 7.26 -13.65
C LYS A 175 5.68 6.31 -14.29
N LYS A 176 5.75 6.36 -15.63
CA LYS A 176 6.66 5.53 -16.42
C LYS A 176 7.81 6.39 -16.89
N ASP A 177 9.00 6.08 -16.42
CA ASP A 177 10.23 6.73 -16.85
C ASP A 177 11.02 5.76 -17.74
N PHE A 178 11.11 6.11 -19.03
CA PHE A 178 11.83 5.34 -20.03
C PHE A 178 13.22 5.93 -20.34
N ALA A 179 13.70 6.86 -19.51
CA ALA A 179 15.04 7.40 -19.66
C ALA A 179 16.07 6.25 -19.60
N GLY A 180 16.95 6.19 -20.60
CA GLY A 180 17.95 5.15 -20.74
C GLY A 180 17.45 3.82 -21.28
N ASP A 181 16.22 3.71 -21.78
CA ASP A 181 15.70 2.44 -22.34
C ASP A 181 16.51 1.95 -23.55
N ASP A 182 17.07 2.86 -24.33
CA ASP A 182 18.03 2.58 -25.40
C ASP A 182 19.33 1.97 -24.86
N VAL A 183 19.89 2.53 -23.78
CA VAL A 183 21.08 2.00 -23.09
C VAL A 183 20.82 0.59 -22.54
N TYR A 184 19.63 0.35 -22.02
CA TYR A 184 19.20 -0.96 -21.51
C TYR A 184 18.61 -1.87 -22.60
N GLY A 185 18.76 -1.53 -23.90
CA GLY A 185 18.33 -2.35 -25.02
C GLY A 185 16.82 -2.66 -25.04
N GLY A 186 16.00 -1.72 -24.58
CA GLY A 186 14.54 -1.85 -24.51
C GLY A 186 14.03 -2.66 -23.31
N ALA A 187 14.89 -2.96 -22.35
CA ALA A 187 14.50 -3.79 -21.20
C ALA A 187 13.54 -3.09 -20.24
N ILE A 188 13.62 -1.75 -20.12
CA ILE A 188 12.72 -0.97 -19.25
C ILE A 188 11.30 -1.09 -19.77
N ALA A 189 11.09 -0.83 -21.06
CA ALA A 189 9.77 -0.90 -21.70
C ALA A 189 9.17 -2.31 -21.62
N ARG A 190 9.99 -3.35 -21.87
CA ARG A 190 9.52 -4.74 -21.76
C ARG A 190 9.10 -5.08 -20.33
N SER A 191 9.89 -4.71 -19.33
CA SER A 191 9.58 -4.98 -17.93
C SER A 191 8.30 -4.25 -17.48
N VAL A 192 8.16 -2.98 -17.86
CA VAL A 192 6.93 -2.20 -17.57
C VAL A 192 5.71 -2.86 -18.20
N SER A 193 5.82 -3.34 -19.44
CA SER A 193 4.74 -4.05 -20.12
C SER A 193 4.33 -5.35 -19.41
N VAL A 194 5.29 -6.11 -18.89
CA VAL A 194 5.00 -7.31 -18.06
C VAL A 194 4.22 -6.91 -16.80
N MET A 195 4.70 -5.90 -16.05
CA MET A 195 4.01 -5.43 -14.84
C MET A 195 2.57 -4.98 -15.12
N GLU A 196 2.36 -4.23 -16.23
CA GLU A 196 1.03 -3.77 -16.62
C GLU A 196 0.10 -4.93 -16.99
N ASN A 197 0.61 -5.90 -17.71
CA ASN A 197 -0.14 -7.10 -18.07
C ASN A 197 -0.55 -7.89 -16.81
N ASP A 198 0.37 -8.07 -15.85
CA ASP A 198 0.09 -8.78 -14.62
C ASP A 198 -0.97 -8.04 -13.77
N GLU A 199 -0.90 -6.71 -13.68
CA GLU A 199 -1.88 -5.89 -12.97
C GLU A 199 -3.25 -5.88 -13.66
N ILE A 200 -3.31 -5.77 -14.99
CA ILE A 200 -4.58 -5.81 -15.76
C ILE A 200 -5.28 -7.16 -15.60
N ASN A 201 -4.51 -8.24 -15.54
CA ASN A 201 -5.01 -9.60 -15.32
C ASN A 201 -5.03 -10.00 -13.83
N GLY A 202 -4.69 -9.08 -12.95
CA GLY A 202 -4.62 -9.29 -11.51
C GLY A 202 -5.99 -9.51 -10.84
N MET A 203 -5.96 -9.64 -9.53
CA MET A 203 -7.17 -9.84 -8.72
C MET A 203 -8.14 -8.67 -8.87
N LYS A 204 -9.43 -8.93 -8.74
CA LYS A 204 -10.45 -7.88 -8.67
C LYS A 204 -10.30 -7.07 -7.38
N PRO A 205 -10.43 -5.73 -7.40
CA PRO A 205 -10.30 -4.89 -6.22
C PRO A 205 -11.33 -5.22 -5.13
N GLU A 206 -12.55 -5.65 -5.50
CA GLU A 206 -13.60 -6.06 -4.58
C GLU A 206 -13.17 -7.29 -3.76
N TYR A 207 -12.55 -8.28 -4.42
CA TYR A 207 -12.04 -9.47 -3.74
C TYR A 207 -10.93 -9.10 -2.74
N VAL A 208 -10.01 -8.23 -3.15
CA VAL A 208 -8.90 -7.79 -2.29
C VAL A 208 -9.43 -6.97 -1.10
N ALA A 209 -10.36 -6.06 -1.34
CA ALA A 209 -11.02 -5.27 -0.30
C ALA A 209 -11.75 -6.16 0.73
N GLN A 210 -12.47 -7.19 0.25
CA GLN A 210 -13.09 -8.17 1.12
C GLN A 210 -12.06 -8.88 2.02
N LYS A 211 -10.91 -9.28 1.44
CA LYS A 211 -9.82 -9.90 2.22
C LYS A 211 -9.19 -8.95 3.23
N ILE A 212 -9.01 -7.68 2.88
CA ILE A 212 -8.54 -6.65 3.82
C ILE A 212 -9.51 -6.55 5.00
N VAL A 213 -10.80 -6.39 4.74
CA VAL A 213 -11.81 -6.27 5.80
C VAL A 213 -11.88 -7.54 6.66
N GLU A 214 -11.85 -8.73 6.07
CA GLU A 214 -11.78 -10.00 6.80
C GLU A 214 -10.57 -10.07 7.74
N ILE A 215 -9.40 -9.63 7.26
CA ILE A 215 -8.18 -9.59 8.08
C ILE A 215 -8.33 -8.58 9.21
N THR A 216 -8.84 -7.38 8.92
CA THR A 216 -9.00 -6.31 9.93
C THR A 216 -9.99 -6.67 11.03
N GLN A 217 -10.93 -7.57 10.77
CA GLN A 217 -11.97 -7.99 11.74
C GLN A 217 -11.60 -9.24 12.55
N LYS A 218 -10.44 -9.85 12.33
CA LYS A 218 -10.02 -11.01 13.12
C LYS A 218 -9.88 -10.67 14.59
N LYS A 219 -10.29 -11.59 15.48
CA LYS A 219 -10.09 -11.44 16.93
C LYS A 219 -8.62 -11.14 17.28
N HIS A 220 -7.70 -11.87 16.67
CA HIS A 220 -6.27 -11.64 16.77
C HIS A 220 -5.75 -11.19 15.41
N LEU A 221 -5.45 -9.89 15.31
CA LEU A 221 -4.90 -9.32 14.10
C LEU A 221 -3.47 -9.85 13.88
N PRO A 222 -3.14 -10.49 12.75
CA PRO A 222 -1.76 -10.89 12.48
C PRO A 222 -0.90 -9.64 12.24
N VAL A 223 0.36 -9.66 12.62
CA VAL A 223 1.30 -8.55 12.36
C VAL A 223 1.60 -8.40 10.86
N LEU A 224 1.46 -9.52 10.12
CA LEU A 224 1.69 -9.59 8.68
C LEU A 224 0.67 -10.54 8.04
N ALA A 225 0.08 -10.12 6.93
CA ALA A 225 -0.83 -10.92 6.13
C ALA A 225 -0.54 -10.75 4.64
N THR A 226 -1.02 -11.69 3.83
CA THR A 226 -0.97 -11.59 2.36
C THR A 226 -2.36 -11.88 1.81
N ALA A 227 -2.87 -11.00 0.95
CA ALA A 227 -4.10 -11.21 0.21
C ALA A 227 -3.80 -11.88 -1.13
N GLY A 228 -4.58 -12.92 -1.45
CA GLY A 228 -4.38 -13.76 -2.63
C GLY A 228 -3.58 -15.04 -2.33
N GLY A 229 -4.15 -16.20 -2.72
CA GLY A 229 -3.57 -17.52 -2.42
C GLY A 229 -2.20 -17.73 -3.05
N THR A 230 -2.05 -17.40 -4.33
CA THR A 230 -0.80 -17.52 -5.09
C THR A 230 0.32 -16.67 -4.47
N TYR A 231 0.02 -15.40 -4.13
CA TYR A 231 1.01 -14.51 -3.52
C TYR A 231 1.38 -14.94 -2.10
N LYS A 232 0.44 -15.53 -1.36
CA LYS A 232 0.74 -16.13 -0.06
C LYS A 232 1.76 -17.27 -0.19
N LEU A 233 1.59 -18.12 -1.20
CA LEU A 233 2.54 -19.20 -1.50
C LEU A 233 3.92 -18.61 -1.90
N PHE A 234 3.96 -17.63 -2.79
CA PHE A 234 5.21 -17.00 -3.24
C PHE A 234 5.95 -16.35 -2.06
N CYS A 235 5.26 -15.58 -1.22
CA CYS A 235 5.86 -14.98 -0.03
C CYS A 235 6.34 -16.02 1.00
N LEU A 236 5.73 -17.22 1.04
CA LEU A 236 6.22 -18.32 1.86
C LEU A 236 7.49 -18.94 1.27
N LEU A 237 7.48 -19.25 -0.02
CA LEU A 237 8.62 -19.83 -0.73
C LEU A 237 9.85 -18.92 -0.68
N GLN A 238 9.66 -17.61 -0.82
CA GLN A 238 10.74 -16.62 -0.72
C GLN A 238 11.52 -16.72 0.60
N LYS A 239 10.85 -17.10 1.69
CA LYS A 239 11.52 -17.28 3.00
C LYS A 239 12.38 -18.53 3.08
N LEU A 240 12.11 -19.51 2.23
CA LEU A 240 12.78 -20.82 2.24
C LEU A 240 13.89 -20.93 1.20
N LEU A 241 13.85 -20.07 0.18
CA LEU A 241 14.80 -20.11 -0.93
C LEU A 241 15.97 -19.16 -0.70
N PRO A 242 17.19 -19.49 -1.19
CA PRO A 242 18.30 -18.56 -1.20
C PRO A 242 17.98 -17.28 -1.98
N ALA A 243 18.41 -16.13 -1.46
CA ALA A 243 18.15 -14.83 -2.08
C ALA A 243 18.60 -14.74 -3.56
N SER A 244 19.72 -15.38 -3.89
CA SER A 244 20.25 -15.45 -5.27
C SER A 244 19.28 -16.16 -6.22
N LEU A 245 18.64 -17.24 -5.76
CA LEU A 245 17.66 -17.98 -6.55
C LEU A 245 16.38 -17.18 -6.75
N VAL A 246 15.88 -16.56 -5.67
CA VAL A 246 14.70 -15.67 -5.74
C VAL A 246 14.95 -14.53 -6.72
N ASN A 247 16.11 -13.85 -6.61
CA ASN A 247 16.48 -12.74 -7.49
C ASN A 247 16.59 -13.18 -8.96
N LYS A 248 17.15 -14.36 -9.23
CA LYS A 248 17.22 -14.94 -10.58
C LYS A 248 15.83 -15.22 -11.16
N ILE A 249 14.89 -15.74 -10.34
CA ILE A 249 13.51 -16.01 -10.78
C ILE A 249 12.81 -14.69 -11.12
N VAL A 250 12.88 -13.70 -10.21
CA VAL A 250 12.28 -12.37 -10.41
C VAL A 250 12.88 -11.70 -11.65
N GLY A 251 14.20 -11.79 -11.85
CA GLY A 251 14.85 -11.28 -13.04
C GLY A 251 14.29 -11.89 -14.32
N LYS A 252 14.13 -13.22 -14.38
CA LYS A 252 13.56 -13.90 -15.55
C LYS A 252 12.09 -13.51 -15.80
N MET A 253 11.31 -13.26 -14.76
CA MET A 253 9.90 -12.86 -14.89
C MET A 253 9.76 -11.45 -15.47
N TYR A 254 10.55 -10.51 -14.97
CA TYR A 254 10.40 -9.08 -15.29
C TYR A 254 11.43 -8.53 -16.30
N MET A 255 12.41 -9.32 -16.67
CA MET A 255 13.38 -9.00 -17.73
C MET A 255 13.38 -10.10 -18.79
N PRO A 256 12.26 -10.30 -19.52
CA PRO A 256 12.22 -11.32 -20.58
C PRO A 256 13.28 -11.03 -21.64
N GLU A 257 13.97 -12.08 -22.08
CA GLU A 257 14.90 -12.01 -23.21
C GLU A 257 14.14 -11.59 -24.49
N LYS A 258 14.88 -11.04 -25.46
CA LYS A 258 14.34 -10.57 -26.73
C LYS A 258 13.73 -11.72 -27.54
#